data_06ac29e92d54c80a2b94c54eac067e12
#
_entry.id   06ac29e92d54c80a2b94c54eac067e12
#
_cell.length_a   1.000
_cell.length_b   1.000
_cell.length_c   1.000
_cell.angle_alpha   90.00
_cell.angle_beta   90.00
_cell.angle_gamma   90.00
#
_symmetry.space_group_name_H-M   'P 1'
#
loop_
_entity.id
_entity.type
_entity.pdbx_description
1 polymer ?
#
loop_
_entity_poly.entity_id
_entity_poly.type
_entity_poly.pdbx_seq_one_letter_code
_entity_poly.pdbx_strand_id
1 'polypeptide(L)'
;KARNAKDSIAFVTSYGQQMKASGQVIRISLSKNHHDYIDVCYDDSLMLKRIAVYPYVQLGVVLLFVIVAIFALLTSKRAEQNKVWVGLSKETAHQLGTPISSLMAWSTILKETYPDDELLPEMDKDVKRLQLIADRFSKVGSIPELVPSCLNEVLTHVVDYMDRRTSKKIEMNLSLPDDDIIINLNASLFEWVIENLCKNAVDAMGGKLGSITLRLEETDKRAIVEVSDTGKGIKKKDIRNVFRPGFTTKDRGWGLGLSLAKRIVEEYHHGKIYVKNSEVGKGTTFR
;
A
#
# COMPACT_ATOMS: atom_id res chain seq x y z
N LYS A 1 12.88 -49.10 -35.89
CA LYS A 1 13.21 -50.45 -36.41
C LYS A 1 11.91 -51.05 -36.91
N ALA A 2 11.67 -51.05 -38.24
CA ALA A 2 10.55 -51.76 -38.85
C ALA A 2 10.71 -53.26 -38.60
N ARG A 3 9.79 -53.81 -37.85
CA ARG A 3 9.88 -55.26 -37.47
C ARG A 3 9.42 -56.25 -38.56
N ASN A 4 8.69 -55.78 -39.58
CA ASN A 4 8.18 -56.54 -40.65
C ASN A 4 8.06 -55.72 -41.94
N ALA A 5 8.21 -56.28 -43.12
CA ALA A 5 8.09 -55.62 -44.42
C ALA A 5 6.71 -54.93 -44.58
N LYS A 6 5.63 -55.52 -44.05
CA LYS A 6 4.28 -54.93 -44.04
C LYS A 6 4.19 -53.68 -43.16
N ASP A 7 4.85 -53.70 -42.01
CA ASP A 7 4.86 -52.52 -41.10
C ASP A 7 5.69 -51.35 -41.68
N SER A 8 6.75 -51.69 -42.42
CA SER A 8 7.57 -50.74 -43.15
C SER A 8 6.77 -50.02 -44.24
N ILE A 9 6.00 -50.80 -45.04
CA ILE A 9 5.18 -50.26 -46.12
C ILE A 9 4.06 -49.37 -45.54
N ALA A 10 3.36 -49.81 -44.49
CA ALA A 10 2.33 -49.07 -43.85
C ALA A 10 2.87 -47.76 -43.26
N PHE A 11 4.04 -47.79 -42.62
CA PHE A 11 4.71 -46.62 -42.09
C PHE A 11 5.07 -45.62 -43.20
N VAL A 12 5.71 -46.09 -44.29
CA VAL A 12 6.09 -45.20 -45.40
C VAL A 12 4.87 -44.62 -46.09
N THR A 13 3.79 -45.38 -46.23
CA THR A 13 2.54 -44.87 -46.83
C THR A 13 1.87 -43.83 -45.96
N SER A 14 1.74 -44.05 -44.64
CA SER A 14 1.15 -43.09 -43.73
C SER A 14 1.98 -41.80 -43.60
N TYR A 15 3.30 -41.94 -43.55
CA TYR A 15 4.23 -40.82 -43.47
C TYR A 15 4.24 -40.01 -44.79
N GLY A 16 4.19 -40.71 -45.93
CA GLY A 16 4.06 -40.06 -47.26
C GLY A 16 2.73 -39.28 -47.41
N GLN A 17 1.64 -39.83 -46.90
CA GLN A 17 0.34 -39.09 -46.87
C GLN A 17 0.40 -37.87 -45.99
N GLN A 18 1.02 -37.96 -44.83
CA GLN A 18 1.19 -36.84 -43.91
C GLN A 18 2.08 -35.75 -44.52
N MET A 19 3.15 -36.09 -45.20
CA MET A 19 4.00 -35.16 -45.94
C MET A 19 3.27 -34.49 -47.10
N LYS A 20 2.45 -35.22 -47.83
CA LYS A 20 1.59 -34.65 -48.90
C LYS A 20 0.58 -33.67 -48.34
N ALA A 21 0.01 -33.95 -47.18
CA ALA A 21 -0.93 -33.06 -46.51
C ALA A 21 -0.26 -31.78 -45.98
N SER A 22 1.04 -31.80 -45.66
CA SER A 22 1.77 -30.58 -45.22
C SER A 22 2.12 -29.61 -46.35
N GLY A 23 1.85 -29.98 -47.62
CA GLY A 23 2.05 -29.14 -48.79
C GLY A 23 3.50 -29.03 -49.28
N GLN A 24 4.45 -29.74 -48.66
CA GLN A 24 5.87 -29.75 -49.03
C GLN A 24 6.14 -30.84 -50.06
N VAL A 25 5.59 -30.66 -51.29
CA VAL A 25 5.71 -31.61 -52.36
C VAL A 25 6.17 -30.93 -53.64
N ILE A 26 7.25 -31.38 -54.23
CA ILE A 26 7.72 -30.97 -55.57
C ILE A 26 7.30 -32.02 -56.56
N ARG A 27 6.46 -31.64 -57.52
CA ARG A 27 6.04 -32.51 -58.60
C ARG A 27 7.00 -32.37 -59.78
N ILE A 28 7.65 -33.46 -60.16
CA ILE A 28 8.56 -33.55 -61.31
C ILE A 28 7.89 -34.37 -62.42
N SER A 29 7.64 -33.78 -63.55
CA SER A 29 7.10 -34.47 -64.74
C SER A 29 8.22 -35.30 -65.42
N LEU A 30 7.96 -36.55 -65.62
CA LEU A 30 8.91 -37.47 -66.27
C LEU A 30 8.75 -37.57 -67.81
N SER A 31 7.61 -37.13 -68.31
CA SER A 31 7.30 -37.21 -69.73
C SER A 31 6.81 -35.89 -70.30
N LYS A 32 7.08 -35.59 -71.56
CA LYS A 32 6.56 -34.37 -72.24
C LYS A 32 5.03 -34.34 -72.29
N ASN A 33 4.34 -35.46 -72.07
CA ASN A 33 2.87 -35.57 -72.12
C ASN A 33 2.22 -35.36 -70.75
N HIS A 34 2.96 -34.98 -69.70
CA HIS A 34 2.48 -34.65 -68.32
C HIS A 34 1.66 -35.75 -67.62
N HIS A 35 1.61 -37.03 -68.16
CA HIS A 35 0.89 -38.14 -67.53
C HIS A 35 1.71 -38.84 -66.45
N ASP A 36 3.04 -38.86 -66.61
CA ASP A 36 3.94 -39.53 -65.66
C ASP A 36 4.66 -38.48 -64.83
N TYR A 37 4.49 -38.56 -63.50
CA TYR A 37 5.12 -37.62 -62.52
C TYR A 37 5.60 -38.37 -61.30
N ILE A 38 6.61 -37.79 -60.65
CA ILE A 38 7.09 -38.21 -59.34
C ILE A 38 6.84 -37.07 -58.38
N ASP A 39 6.15 -37.35 -57.26
CA ASP A 39 5.99 -36.42 -56.13
C ASP A 39 7.16 -36.64 -55.15
N VAL A 40 8.05 -35.67 -55.08
CA VAL A 40 9.13 -35.66 -54.09
C VAL A 40 8.62 -34.89 -52.85
N CYS A 41 8.34 -35.65 -51.78
CA CYS A 41 7.96 -35.09 -50.52
C CYS A 41 9.23 -34.80 -49.69
N TYR A 42 9.33 -33.62 -49.14
CA TYR A 42 10.42 -33.27 -48.23
C TYR A 42 9.87 -32.68 -46.94
N ASP A 43 10.57 -32.85 -45.83
CA ASP A 43 10.26 -32.25 -44.55
C ASP A 43 11.43 -31.35 -44.14
N ASP A 44 11.11 -30.30 -43.43
CA ASP A 44 12.14 -29.41 -42.90
C ASP A 44 13.05 -30.18 -41.96
N SER A 45 14.35 -29.98 -42.08
CA SER A 45 15.29 -30.62 -41.19
C SER A 45 14.97 -30.22 -39.73
N LEU A 46 15.22 -31.15 -38.81
CA LEU A 46 15.04 -30.88 -37.36
C LEU A 46 15.80 -29.62 -36.93
N MET A 47 16.88 -29.27 -37.61
CA MET A 47 17.61 -28.01 -37.38
C MET A 47 16.79 -26.79 -37.78
N LEU A 48 16.12 -26.81 -38.94
CA LEU A 48 15.29 -25.67 -39.39
C LEU A 48 14.11 -25.43 -38.43
N LYS A 49 13.44 -26.51 -37.99
CA LYS A 49 12.35 -26.42 -37.00
C LYS A 49 12.84 -25.86 -35.67
N ARG A 50 14.03 -26.20 -35.21
CA ARG A 50 14.65 -25.65 -34.01
C ARG A 50 15.04 -24.18 -34.18
N ILE A 51 15.58 -23.79 -35.34
CA ILE A 51 15.94 -22.40 -35.63
C ILE A 51 14.68 -21.51 -35.68
N ALA A 52 13.57 -22.00 -36.22
CA ALA A 52 12.31 -21.26 -36.26
C ALA A 52 11.73 -20.95 -34.85
N VAL A 53 12.00 -21.80 -33.86
CA VAL A 53 11.54 -21.57 -32.46
C VAL A 53 12.51 -20.68 -31.69
N TYR A 54 13.79 -20.61 -32.08
CA TYR A 54 14.82 -19.86 -31.36
C TYR A 54 14.48 -18.38 -31.11
N PRO A 55 13.94 -17.59 -32.07
CA PRO A 55 13.56 -16.20 -31.84
C PRO A 55 12.50 -16.03 -30.73
N TYR A 56 11.55 -16.95 -30.64
CA TYR A 56 10.50 -16.91 -29.60
C TYR A 56 11.06 -17.20 -28.22
N VAL A 57 12.00 -18.18 -28.12
CA VAL A 57 12.70 -18.46 -26.86
C VAL A 57 13.54 -17.25 -26.45
N GLN A 58 14.27 -16.65 -27.38
CA GLN A 58 15.08 -15.46 -27.13
C GLN A 58 14.21 -14.29 -26.67
N LEU A 59 13.08 -14.05 -27.34
CA LEU A 59 12.12 -13.02 -26.94
C LEU A 59 11.59 -13.26 -25.51
N GLY A 60 11.26 -14.51 -25.19
CA GLY A 60 10.81 -14.91 -23.85
C GLY A 60 11.86 -14.62 -22.77
N VAL A 61 13.12 -14.94 -23.03
CA VAL A 61 14.24 -14.67 -22.12
C VAL A 61 14.43 -13.16 -21.92
N VAL A 62 14.42 -12.38 -23.01
CA VAL A 62 14.54 -10.90 -22.92
C VAL A 62 13.37 -10.31 -22.15
N LEU A 63 12.14 -10.76 -22.41
CA LEU A 63 10.96 -10.28 -21.69
C LEU A 63 11.06 -10.57 -20.19
N LEU A 64 11.48 -11.78 -19.82
CA LEU A 64 11.71 -12.17 -18.44
C LEU A 64 12.74 -11.24 -17.77
N PHE A 65 13.85 -10.96 -18.47
CA PHE A 65 14.89 -10.08 -17.96
C PHE A 65 14.38 -8.65 -17.73
N VAL A 66 13.58 -8.14 -18.66
CA VAL A 66 12.93 -6.81 -18.53
C VAL A 66 11.99 -6.76 -17.31
N ILE A 67 11.18 -7.81 -17.12
CA ILE A 67 10.27 -7.89 -15.96
C ILE A 67 11.06 -7.88 -14.65
N VAL A 68 12.12 -8.71 -14.55
CA VAL A 68 12.98 -8.76 -13.36
C VAL A 68 13.67 -7.42 -13.12
N ALA A 69 14.18 -6.75 -14.17
CA ALA A 69 14.81 -5.44 -14.06
C ALA A 69 13.81 -4.36 -13.56
N ILE A 70 12.60 -4.33 -14.11
CA ILE A 70 11.55 -3.41 -13.66
C ILE A 70 11.20 -3.68 -12.19
N PHE A 71 11.02 -4.94 -11.81
CA PHE A 71 10.72 -5.31 -10.43
C PHE A 71 11.85 -4.87 -9.48
N ALA A 72 13.10 -5.10 -9.83
CA ALA A 72 14.26 -4.68 -9.05
C ALA A 72 14.33 -3.15 -8.89
N LEU A 73 14.09 -2.40 -9.98
CA LEU A 73 14.06 -0.93 -9.95
C LEU A 73 12.94 -0.39 -9.06
N LEU A 74 11.73 -0.97 -9.15
CA LEU A 74 10.60 -0.55 -8.33
C LEU A 74 10.85 -0.85 -6.84
N THR A 75 11.44 -2.00 -6.54
CA THR A 75 11.78 -2.39 -5.16
C THR A 75 12.88 -1.49 -4.60
N SER A 76 13.91 -1.19 -5.39
CA SER A 76 15.00 -0.29 -5.00
C SER A 76 14.50 1.13 -4.70
N LYS A 77 13.64 1.68 -5.56
CA LYS A 77 13.04 3.01 -5.32
C LYS A 77 12.21 3.07 -4.03
N ARG A 78 11.45 2.03 -3.73
CA ARG A 78 10.69 1.95 -2.48
C ARG A 78 11.61 1.90 -1.26
N ALA A 79 12.67 1.09 -1.34
CA ALA A 79 13.65 0.98 -0.26
C ALA A 79 14.39 2.30 -0.01
N GLU A 80 14.75 3.04 -1.06
CA GLU A 80 15.38 4.35 -0.97
C GLU A 80 14.45 5.39 -0.33
N GLN A 81 13.21 5.47 -0.77
CA GLN A 81 12.20 6.36 -0.16
C GLN A 81 12.00 6.04 1.33
N ASN A 82 11.96 4.77 1.70
CA ASN A 82 11.84 4.35 3.09
C ASN A 82 13.05 4.78 3.93
N LYS A 83 14.27 4.63 3.40
CA LYS A 83 15.49 5.08 4.09
C LYS A 83 15.50 6.58 4.36
N VAL A 84 15.08 7.38 3.38
CA VAL A 84 14.98 8.85 3.53
C VAL A 84 13.97 9.21 4.61
N TRP A 85 12.81 8.57 4.63
CA TRP A 85 11.79 8.81 5.66
C TRP A 85 12.26 8.42 7.06
N VAL A 86 12.90 7.24 7.20
CA VAL A 86 13.46 6.78 8.48
C VAL A 86 14.55 7.74 8.97
N GLY A 87 15.46 8.12 8.07
CA GLY A 87 16.54 9.06 8.40
C GLY A 87 16.00 10.42 8.82
N LEU A 88 15.07 10.99 8.05
CA LEU A 88 14.46 12.29 8.36
C LEU A 88 13.67 12.24 9.67
N SER A 89 12.88 11.19 9.89
CA SER A 89 12.09 11.06 11.12
C SER A 89 12.97 10.95 12.36
N LYS A 90 14.02 10.13 12.30
CA LYS A 90 14.97 9.95 13.39
C LYS A 90 15.74 11.23 13.69
N GLU A 91 16.23 11.89 12.65
CA GLU A 91 16.95 13.16 12.78
C GLU A 91 16.04 14.26 13.34
N THR A 92 14.81 14.39 12.82
CA THR A 92 13.85 15.37 13.32
C THR A 92 13.50 15.10 14.79
N ALA A 93 13.30 13.85 15.18
CA ALA A 93 13.04 13.48 16.58
C ALA A 93 14.21 13.85 17.48
N HIS A 94 15.45 13.62 17.04
CA HIS A 94 16.65 13.95 17.80
C HIS A 94 16.84 15.46 17.93
N GLN A 95 16.69 16.19 16.83
CA GLN A 95 16.82 17.66 16.80
C GLN A 95 15.72 18.36 17.63
N LEU A 96 14.51 17.79 17.69
CA LEU A 96 13.42 18.31 18.53
C LEU A 96 13.57 17.89 20.00
N GLY A 97 14.08 16.70 20.27
CA GLY A 97 14.19 16.15 21.61
C GLY A 97 15.01 17.02 22.55
N THR A 98 16.14 17.56 22.08
CA THR A 98 17.04 18.42 22.89
C THR A 98 16.35 19.71 23.36
N PRO A 99 15.77 20.57 22.51
CA PRO A 99 15.08 21.78 22.97
C PRO A 99 13.83 21.47 23.79
N ILE A 100 13.12 20.38 23.50
CA ILE A 100 11.94 19.98 24.28
C ILE A 100 12.35 19.59 25.69
N SER A 101 13.45 18.84 25.87
CA SER A 101 13.97 18.47 27.18
C SER A 101 14.35 19.72 28.01
N SER A 102 14.95 20.72 27.36
CA SER A 102 15.24 22.02 28.01
C SER A 102 13.98 22.77 28.43
N LEU A 103 12.95 22.81 27.55
CA LEU A 103 11.66 23.43 27.87
C LEU A 103 10.95 22.72 29.02
N MET A 104 11.04 21.39 29.10
CA MET A 104 10.50 20.59 30.23
C MET A 104 11.18 20.96 31.54
N ALA A 105 12.52 21.04 31.54
CA ALA A 105 13.27 21.44 32.71
C ALA A 105 12.90 22.85 33.17
N TRP A 106 12.82 23.80 32.25
CA TRP A 106 12.38 25.17 32.59
C TRP A 106 10.93 25.22 33.08
N SER A 107 10.02 24.46 32.46
CA SER A 107 8.63 24.38 32.94
C SER A 107 8.57 23.84 34.37
N THR A 108 9.40 22.86 34.71
CA THR A 108 9.47 22.34 36.10
C THR A 108 9.96 23.40 37.08
N ILE A 109 11.07 24.10 36.76
CA ILE A 109 11.64 25.15 37.60
C ILE A 109 10.65 26.30 37.80
N LEU A 110 9.97 26.73 36.72
CA LEU A 110 8.98 27.81 36.80
C LEU A 110 7.79 27.43 37.70
N LYS A 111 7.31 26.18 37.61
CA LYS A 111 6.24 25.70 38.51
C LYS A 111 6.63 25.69 39.97
N GLU A 112 7.91 25.34 40.27
CA GLU A 112 8.42 25.39 41.65
C GLU A 112 8.59 26.84 42.11
N THR A 113 8.97 27.77 41.24
CA THR A 113 9.24 29.14 41.55
C THR A 113 7.95 30.00 41.66
N TYR A 114 6.96 29.69 40.80
CA TYR A 114 5.70 30.42 40.70
C TYR A 114 4.50 29.46 40.71
N PRO A 115 4.21 28.80 41.88
CA PRO A 115 3.20 27.75 41.96
C PRO A 115 1.77 28.20 41.66
N ASP A 116 1.47 29.48 41.87
CA ASP A 116 0.14 30.06 41.73
C ASP A 116 -0.10 30.65 40.32
N ASP A 117 0.83 30.54 39.39
CA ASP A 117 0.68 31.09 38.04
C ASP A 117 -0.22 30.18 37.19
N GLU A 118 -1.34 30.70 36.70
CA GLU A 118 -2.34 29.98 35.92
C GLU A 118 -1.88 29.63 34.52
N LEU A 119 -0.83 30.24 33.97
CA LEU A 119 -0.30 29.97 32.62
C LEU A 119 0.64 28.79 32.61
N LEU A 120 1.33 28.48 33.70
CA LEU A 120 2.32 27.39 33.75
C LEU A 120 1.73 25.99 33.49
N PRO A 121 0.52 25.64 33.98
CA PRO A 121 -0.13 24.40 33.63
C PRO A 121 -0.42 24.24 32.12
N GLU A 122 -0.81 25.33 31.46
CA GLU A 122 -1.07 25.32 30.01
C GLU A 122 0.23 25.17 29.21
N MET A 123 1.29 25.91 29.62
CA MET A 123 2.62 25.75 29.00
C MET A 123 3.16 24.31 29.16
N ASP A 124 2.99 23.68 30.32
CA ASP A 124 3.40 22.30 30.54
C ASP A 124 2.65 21.31 29.65
N LYS A 125 1.35 21.53 29.43
CA LYS A 125 0.56 20.73 28.47
C LYS A 125 1.12 20.85 27.06
N ASP A 126 1.51 22.04 26.63
CA ASP A 126 2.05 22.24 25.29
C ASP A 126 3.44 21.63 25.12
N VAL A 127 4.30 21.74 26.14
CA VAL A 127 5.63 21.11 26.14
C VAL A 127 5.50 19.58 26.10
N LYS A 128 4.62 18.99 26.91
CA LYS A 128 4.32 17.55 26.87
C LYS A 128 3.78 17.11 25.51
N ARG A 129 2.99 17.95 24.87
CA ARG A 129 2.49 17.69 23.52
C ARG A 129 3.61 17.67 22.48
N LEU A 130 4.57 18.61 22.57
CA LEU A 130 5.74 18.62 21.70
C LEU A 130 6.59 17.37 21.90
N GLN A 131 6.77 16.93 23.15
CA GLN A 131 7.47 15.68 23.45
C GLN A 131 6.79 14.48 22.81
N LEU A 132 5.46 14.36 22.96
CA LEU A 132 4.71 13.27 22.33
C LEU A 132 4.88 13.24 20.82
N ILE A 133 4.93 14.42 20.18
CA ILE A 133 5.18 14.53 18.74
C ILE A 133 6.58 14.02 18.39
N ALA A 134 7.61 14.45 19.14
CA ALA A 134 8.99 14.01 18.92
C ALA A 134 9.14 12.50 19.11
N ASP A 135 8.53 11.92 20.16
CA ASP A 135 8.52 10.49 20.43
C ASP A 135 7.84 9.70 19.30
N ARG A 136 6.74 10.21 18.75
CA ARG A 136 6.05 9.62 17.60
C ARG A 136 6.93 9.61 16.35
N PHE A 137 7.66 10.70 16.08
CA PHE A 137 8.64 10.76 14.99
C PHE A 137 9.79 9.79 15.19
N SER A 138 10.28 9.64 16.42
CA SER A 138 11.32 8.66 16.77
C SER A 138 10.87 7.22 16.49
N LYS A 139 9.63 6.88 16.87
CA LYS A 139 9.04 5.55 16.62
C LYS A 139 8.85 5.25 15.14
N VAL A 140 8.55 6.26 14.31
CA VAL A 140 8.48 6.12 12.84
C VAL A 140 9.85 5.84 12.24
N GLY A 141 10.94 6.31 12.86
CA GLY A 141 12.32 6.04 12.46
C GLY A 141 12.87 4.66 12.87
N SER A 142 12.12 3.88 13.63
CA SER A 142 12.50 2.54 14.11
C SER A 142 11.39 1.53 13.84
N ILE A 143 11.70 0.23 13.90
CA ILE A 143 10.66 -0.81 13.86
C ILE A 143 9.97 -0.81 15.24
N PRO A 144 8.68 -0.44 15.33
CA PRO A 144 7.99 -0.39 16.59
C PRO A 144 7.69 -1.80 17.11
N GLU A 145 7.79 -1.99 18.42
CA GLU A 145 7.31 -3.19 19.06
C GLU A 145 5.78 -3.26 19.01
N LEU A 146 5.25 -4.41 18.62
CA LEU A 146 3.83 -4.70 18.63
C LEU A 146 3.52 -5.58 19.82
N VAL A 147 2.58 -5.15 20.66
CA VAL A 147 2.14 -5.89 21.85
C VAL A 147 0.63 -6.14 21.79
N PRO A 148 0.13 -7.24 22.40
CA PRO A 148 -1.31 -7.46 22.51
C PRO A 148 -1.96 -6.25 23.20
N SER A 149 -2.93 -5.62 22.51
CA SER A 149 -3.60 -4.40 22.99
C SER A 149 -5.08 -4.46 22.65
N CYS A 150 -5.91 -3.96 23.56
CA CYS A 150 -7.35 -3.85 23.38
C CYS A 150 -7.68 -2.67 22.43
N LEU A 151 -8.20 -2.98 21.26
CA LEU A 151 -8.51 -1.97 20.25
C LEU A 151 -9.70 -1.08 20.67
N ASN A 152 -10.64 -1.65 21.44
CA ASN A 152 -11.78 -0.91 22.01
C ASN A 152 -11.28 0.24 22.91
N GLU A 153 -10.33 -0.04 23.80
CA GLU A 153 -9.73 0.98 24.68
C GLU A 153 -8.98 2.05 23.88
N VAL A 154 -8.16 1.62 22.90
CA VAL A 154 -7.39 2.55 22.05
C VAL A 154 -8.31 3.52 21.31
N LEU A 155 -9.41 3.04 20.73
CA LEU A 155 -10.36 3.91 20.04
C LEU A 155 -11.12 4.82 21.00
N THR A 156 -11.50 4.32 22.17
CA THR A 156 -12.15 5.11 23.23
C THR A 156 -11.25 6.28 23.67
N HIS A 157 -9.97 6.02 23.94
CA HIS A 157 -9.00 7.05 24.32
C HIS A 157 -8.89 8.14 23.25
N VAL A 158 -8.84 7.76 21.98
CA VAL A 158 -8.74 8.75 20.89
C VAL A 158 -10.02 9.58 20.78
N VAL A 159 -11.20 8.95 20.89
CA VAL A 159 -12.46 9.70 20.82
C VAL A 159 -12.58 10.68 21.97
N ASP A 160 -12.30 10.27 23.20
CA ASP A 160 -12.30 11.13 24.39
C ASP A 160 -11.31 12.29 24.25
N TYR A 161 -10.13 12.02 23.69
CA TYR A 161 -9.12 13.05 23.45
C TYR A 161 -9.57 14.05 22.40
N MET A 162 -10.14 13.56 21.29
CA MET A 162 -10.58 14.40 20.18
C MET A 162 -11.84 15.22 20.56
N ASP A 163 -12.78 14.63 21.27
CA ASP A 163 -14.02 15.30 21.67
C ASP A 163 -13.73 16.55 22.53
N ARG A 164 -12.80 16.46 23.48
CA ARG A 164 -12.38 17.59 24.32
C ARG A 164 -11.70 18.73 23.56
N ARG A 165 -11.16 18.47 22.38
CA ARG A 165 -10.37 19.42 21.58
C ARG A 165 -11.05 19.89 20.30
N THR A 166 -12.15 19.26 19.96
CA THR A 166 -12.93 19.58 18.78
C THR A 166 -14.05 20.54 19.14
N SER A 167 -14.42 21.40 18.22
CA SER A 167 -15.54 22.31 18.41
C SER A 167 -16.83 21.54 18.72
N LYS A 168 -17.64 22.00 19.65
CA LYS A 168 -18.97 21.43 19.96
C LYS A 168 -19.94 21.38 18.77
N LYS A 169 -19.53 21.93 17.62
CA LYS A 169 -20.27 21.82 16.36
C LYS A 169 -20.09 20.46 15.69
N ILE A 170 -19.10 19.69 16.13
CA ILE A 170 -18.77 18.38 15.55
C ILE A 170 -19.05 17.32 16.60
N GLU A 171 -19.96 16.43 16.28
CA GLU A 171 -20.34 15.30 17.13
C GLU A 171 -19.38 14.13 16.90
N MET A 172 -18.83 13.59 17.97
CA MET A 172 -17.97 12.40 17.93
C MET A 172 -18.77 11.17 18.33
N ASN A 173 -18.92 10.23 17.42
CA ASN A 173 -19.66 8.98 17.64
C ASN A 173 -18.71 7.79 17.63
N LEU A 174 -18.85 6.89 18.61
CA LEU A 174 -18.08 5.65 18.72
C LEU A 174 -19.00 4.44 18.72
N SER A 175 -18.78 3.51 17.82
CA SER A 175 -19.50 2.24 17.72
C SER A 175 -18.52 1.09 17.87
N LEU A 176 -18.58 0.42 19.01
CA LEU A 176 -17.73 -0.72 19.35
C LEU A 176 -18.58 -1.99 19.44
N PRO A 177 -18.00 -3.16 19.17
CA PRO A 177 -18.65 -4.44 19.50
C PRO A 177 -18.68 -4.66 21.03
N ASP A 178 -19.54 -5.58 21.47
CA ASP A 178 -19.67 -5.93 22.89
C ASP A 178 -18.42 -6.65 23.42
N ASP A 179 -17.74 -7.41 22.59
CA ASP A 179 -16.53 -8.13 22.92
C ASP A 179 -15.26 -7.28 22.67
N ASP A 180 -14.28 -7.43 23.55
CA ASP A 180 -12.97 -6.78 23.39
C ASP A 180 -12.15 -7.42 22.28
N ILE A 181 -11.70 -6.61 21.32
CA ILE A 181 -10.84 -7.04 20.23
C ILE A 181 -9.38 -6.81 20.62
N ILE A 182 -8.64 -7.90 20.83
CA ILE A 182 -7.23 -7.86 21.17
C ILE A 182 -6.39 -8.21 19.95
N ILE A 183 -5.54 -7.28 19.51
CA ILE A 183 -4.61 -7.49 18.41
C ILE A 183 -3.21 -7.01 18.79
N ASN A 184 -2.19 -7.54 18.10
CA ASN A 184 -0.82 -7.05 18.24
C ASN A 184 -0.68 -5.72 17.51
N LEU A 185 -0.50 -4.64 18.27
CA LEU A 185 -0.29 -3.31 17.72
C LEU A 185 0.62 -2.45 18.61
N ASN A 186 1.14 -1.37 18.07
CA ASN A 186 1.72 -0.28 18.83
C ASN A 186 0.64 0.77 19.08
N ALA A 187 0.05 0.77 20.28
CA ALA A 187 -1.09 1.62 20.62
C ALA A 187 -0.83 3.09 20.30
N SER A 188 0.31 3.64 20.70
CA SER A 188 0.65 5.06 20.50
C SER A 188 0.72 5.46 19.00
N LEU A 189 1.24 4.59 18.13
CA LEU A 189 1.26 4.85 16.69
C LEU A 189 -0.11 4.67 16.06
N PHE A 190 -0.88 3.70 16.52
CA PHE A 190 -2.23 3.48 16.02
C PHE A 190 -3.19 4.59 16.44
N GLU A 191 -3.13 5.06 17.70
CA GLU A 191 -3.83 6.28 18.15
C GLU A 191 -3.51 7.46 17.24
N TRP A 192 -2.24 7.64 16.87
CA TRP A 192 -1.84 8.72 15.97
C TRP A 192 -2.45 8.60 14.56
N VAL A 193 -2.59 7.37 14.04
CA VAL A 193 -3.33 7.14 12.78
C VAL A 193 -4.76 7.65 12.91
N ILE A 194 -5.48 7.22 13.95
CA ILE A 194 -6.88 7.60 14.16
C ILE A 194 -7.01 9.12 14.39
N GLU A 195 -6.13 9.71 15.23
CA GLU A 195 -6.09 11.17 15.40
C GLU A 195 -5.90 11.93 14.07
N ASN A 196 -5.02 11.44 13.19
CA ASN A 196 -4.82 12.06 11.88
C ASN A 196 -6.06 12.00 11.00
N LEU A 197 -6.78 10.87 11.02
CA LEU A 197 -8.03 10.71 10.27
C LEU A 197 -9.10 11.65 10.84
N CYS A 198 -9.26 11.71 12.16
CA CYS A 198 -10.20 12.63 12.83
C CYS A 198 -9.86 14.09 12.55
N LYS A 199 -8.59 14.50 12.63
CA LYS A 199 -8.17 15.88 12.28
C LYS A 199 -8.48 16.22 10.83
N ASN A 200 -8.27 15.28 9.91
CA ASN A 200 -8.63 15.50 8.51
C ASN A 200 -10.13 15.62 8.31
N ALA A 201 -10.94 14.88 9.09
CA ALA A 201 -12.39 14.98 9.12
C ALA A 201 -12.85 16.36 9.63
N VAL A 202 -12.29 16.83 10.76
CA VAL A 202 -12.56 18.18 11.31
C VAL A 202 -12.26 19.26 10.28
N ASP A 203 -11.09 19.19 9.64
CA ASP A 203 -10.70 20.15 8.60
C ASP A 203 -11.62 20.09 7.37
N ALA A 204 -12.11 18.89 7.03
CA ALA A 204 -13.04 18.73 5.90
C ALA A 204 -14.42 19.35 6.16
N MET A 205 -14.81 19.52 7.42
CA MET A 205 -16.07 20.20 7.80
C MET A 205 -15.96 21.72 7.74
N GLY A 206 -14.75 22.31 7.78
CA GLY A 206 -14.52 23.73 7.60
C GLY A 206 -15.28 24.62 8.61
N GLY A 207 -15.42 24.17 9.86
CA GLY A 207 -16.11 24.91 10.95
C GLY A 207 -17.64 24.81 10.91
N LYS A 208 -18.21 24.00 10.04
CA LYS A 208 -19.66 23.72 9.98
C LYS A 208 -20.05 22.63 10.97
N LEU A 209 -21.36 22.50 11.21
CA LEU A 209 -21.92 21.37 11.93
C LEU A 209 -21.67 20.08 11.17
N GLY A 210 -21.34 19.03 11.88
CA GLY A 210 -21.12 17.70 11.29
C GLY A 210 -20.85 16.64 12.33
N SER A 211 -20.58 15.41 11.87
CA SER A 211 -20.26 14.29 12.73
C SER A 211 -19.07 13.50 12.22
N ILE A 212 -18.34 12.91 13.15
CA ILE A 212 -17.29 11.93 12.91
C ILE A 212 -17.70 10.66 13.62
N THR A 213 -17.77 9.56 12.90
CA THR A 213 -18.14 8.24 13.44
C THR A 213 -16.98 7.28 13.30
N LEU A 214 -16.50 6.76 14.43
CA LEU A 214 -15.56 5.65 14.48
C LEU A 214 -16.35 4.37 14.71
N ARG A 215 -16.10 3.36 13.88
CA ARG A 215 -16.72 2.05 13.98
C ARG A 215 -15.67 0.97 14.00
N LEU A 216 -15.77 0.06 14.96
CA LEU A 216 -14.94 -1.13 15.07
C LEU A 216 -15.81 -2.36 14.82
N GLU A 217 -15.36 -3.22 13.94
CA GLU A 217 -15.97 -4.52 13.65
C GLU A 217 -14.91 -5.61 13.62
N GLU A 218 -15.26 -6.78 14.09
CA GLU A 218 -14.47 -8.00 13.92
C GLU A 218 -15.08 -8.89 12.84
N THR A 219 -14.23 -9.41 11.98
CA THR A 219 -14.56 -10.50 11.07
C THR A 219 -13.63 -11.66 11.36
N ASP A 220 -13.94 -12.88 10.90
CA ASP A 220 -13.28 -14.16 11.24
C ASP A 220 -11.74 -14.13 11.43
N LYS A 221 -11.05 -13.13 10.91
CA LYS A 221 -9.58 -13.01 11.01
C LYS A 221 -9.06 -11.57 11.04
N ARG A 222 -9.91 -10.56 11.14
CA ARG A 222 -9.49 -9.16 10.99
C ARG A 222 -10.32 -8.22 11.85
N ALA A 223 -9.65 -7.30 12.52
CA ALA A 223 -10.27 -6.11 13.07
C ALA A 223 -10.41 -5.05 11.97
N ILE A 224 -11.59 -4.46 11.85
CA ILE A 224 -11.91 -3.44 10.86
C ILE A 224 -12.28 -2.17 11.59
N VAL A 225 -11.50 -1.11 11.32
CA VAL A 225 -11.79 0.22 11.84
C VAL A 225 -12.21 1.14 10.70
N GLU A 226 -13.35 1.78 10.85
CA GLU A 226 -13.85 2.79 9.93
C GLU A 226 -13.92 4.15 10.61
N VAL A 227 -13.43 5.17 9.93
CA VAL A 227 -13.56 6.57 10.33
C VAL A 227 -14.33 7.28 9.24
N SER A 228 -15.55 7.72 9.56
CA SER A 228 -16.46 8.38 8.63
C SER A 228 -16.72 9.81 9.06
N ASP A 229 -16.69 10.74 8.13
CA ASP A 229 -17.00 12.15 8.33
C ASP A 229 -18.13 12.62 7.41
N THR A 230 -18.79 13.71 7.80
CA THR A 230 -19.81 14.41 6.99
C THR A 230 -19.26 15.68 6.34
N GLY A 231 -17.95 15.73 6.07
CA GLY A 231 -17.28 16.90 5.52
C GLY A 231 -17.44 17.06 4.00
N LYS A 232 -16.54 17.88 3.41
CA LYS A 232 -16.57 18.23 1.98
C LYS A 232 -16.34 17.06 1.01
N GLY A 233 -15.87 15.92 1.50
CA GLY A 233 -15.50 14.77 0.68
C GLY A 233 -14.24 14.98 -0.17
N ILE A 234 -13.83 13.94 -0.91
CA ILE A 234 -12.64 13.90 -1.75
C ILE A 234 -13.06 13.71 -3.21
N LYS A 235 -12.51 14.51 -4.12
CA LYS A 235 -12.76 14.35 -5.56
C LYS A 235 -12.24 13.00 -6.06
N LYS A 236 -12.97 12.30 -6.91
CA LYS A 236 -12.60 10.97 -7.45
C LYS A 236 -11.17 10.90 -8.00
N LYS A 237 -10.71 11.96 -8.68
CA LYS A 237 -9.35 12.06 -9.22
C LYS A 237 -8.25 12.08 -8.14
N ASP A 238 -8.58 12.54 -6.94
CA ASP A 238 -7.63 12.74 -5.85
C ASP A 238 -7.56 11.52 -4.91
N ILE A 239 -8.57 10.65 -4.90
CA ILE A 239 -8.64 9.46 -4.02
C ILE A 239 -7.38 8.59 -4.12
N ARG A 240 -6.83 8.40 -5.33
CA ARG A 240 -5.60 7.63 -5.54
C ARG A 240 -4.33 8.32 -5.03
N ASN A 241 -4.41 9.63 -4.82
CA ASN A 241 -3.26 10.46 -4.49
C ASN A 241 -3.22 10.89 -3.01
N VAL A 242 -4.34 10.78 -2.26
CA VAL A 242 -4.43 11.28 -0.89
C VAL A 242 -3.39 10.68 0.07
N PHE A 243 -2.90 9.48 -0.23
CA PHE A 243 -1.84 8.81 0.55
C PHE A 243 -0.43 9.09 0.04
N ARG A 244 -0.25 9.89 -1.02
CA ARG A 244 1.09 10.26 -1.50
C ARG A 244 1.72 11.29 -0.57
N PRO A 245 2.99 11.13 -0.18
CA PRO A 245 3.70 12.13 0.61
C PRO A 245 3.65 13.51 -0.07
N GLY A 246 3.37 14.54 0.71
CA GLY A 246 3.27 15.91 0.21
C GLY A 246 1.95 16.26 -0.48
N PHE A 247 1.03 15.31 -0.67
CA PHE A 247 -0.28 15.63 -1.24
C PHE A 247 -1.16 16.34 -0.21
N THR A 248 -1.58 17.56 -0.53
CA THR A 248 -2.49 18.35 0.30
C THR A 248 -3.39 19.22 -0.57
N THR A 249 -4.61 19.41 -0.12
CA THR A 249 -5.56 20.40 -0.67
C THR A 249 -5.78 21.56 0.30
N LYS A 250 -4.95 21.68 1.34
CA LYS A 250 -5.03 22.71 2.37
C LYS A 250 -3.95 23.76 2.11
N ASP A 251 -4.25 25.03 2.36
CA ASP A 251 -3.29 26.13 2.25
C ASP A 251 -2.16 26.00 3.30
N ARG A 252 -2.47 25.41 4.44
CA ARG A 252 -1.50 25.09 5.50
C ARG A 252 -1.51 23.61 5.78
N GLY A 253 -0.35 22.98 5.62
CA GLY A 253 -0.14 21.56 5.88
C GLY A 253 0.85 20.94 4.92
N TRP A 254 1.67 20.03 5.43
CA TRP A 254 2.79 19.41 4.69
C TRP A 254 2.33 18.20 3.84
N GLY A 255 1.06 17.83 3.92
CA GLY A 255 0.55 16.65 3.18
C GLY A 255 1.13 15.32 3.65
N LEU A 256 1.62 15.23 4.89
CA LEU A 256 2.31 14.06 5.41
C LEU A 256 1.43 13.14 6.27
N GLY A 257 0.30 13.64 6.80
CA GLY A 257 -0.52 12.90 7.77
C GLY A 257 -1.05 11.58 7.23
N LEU A 258 -1.70 11.58 6.07
CA LEU A 258 -2.26 10.35 5.47
C LEU A 258 -1.17 9.40 4.95
N SER A 259 -0.06 9.92 4.41
CA SER A 259 1.05 9.07 3.97
C SER A 259 1.72 8.37 5.15
N LEU A 260 1.82 9.05 6.28
CA LEU A 260 2.34 8.49 7.51
C LEU A 260 1.37 7.48 8.13
N ALA A 261 0.06 7.81 8.15
CA ALA A 261 -0.97 6.86 8.58
C ALA A 261 -0.92 5.56 7.75
N LYS A 262 -0.78 5.69 6.43
CA LYS A 262 -0.61 4.53 5.55
C LYS A 262 0.63 3.71 5.90
N ARG A 263 1.75 4.35 6.14
CA ARG A 263 2.98 3.67 6.53
C ARG A 263 2.83 2.92 7.85
N ILE A 264 2.27 3.57 8.87
CA ILE A 264 2.05 2.95 10.18
C ILE A 264 1.15 1.72 10.04
N VAL A 265 0.05 1.81 9.30
CA VAL A 265 -0.88 0.70 9.13
C VAL A 265 -0.28 -0.41 8.27
N GLU A 266 0.30 -0.09 7.11
CA GLU A 266 0.71 -1.11 6.13
C GLU A 266 2.10 -1.70 6.44
N GLU A 267 3.09 -0.87 6.82
CA GLU A 267 4.46 -1.35 7.03
C GLU A 267 4.69 -1.87 8.45
N TYR A 268 4.08 -1.24 9.47
CA TYR A 268 4.33 -1.61 10.87
C TYR A 268 3.29 -2.58 11.44
N HIS A 269 2.01 -2.41 11.08
CA HIS A 269 0.93 -3.25 11.60
C HIS A 269 0.44 -4.29 10.59
N HIS A 270 1.05 -4.37 9.38
CA HIS A 270 0.69 -5.32 8.33
C HIS A 270 -0.79 -5.30 7.93
N GLY A 271 -1.44 -4.15 8.16
CA GLY A 271 -2.83 -3.90 7.82
C GLY A 271 -2.99 -3.30 6.43
N LYS A 272 -4.16 -2.71 6.18
CA LYS A 272 -4.45 -1.99 4.94
C LYS A 272 -5.29 -0.76 5.25
N ILE A 273 -4.96 0.39 4.67
CA ILE A 273 -5.74 1.62 4.79
C ILE A 273 -6.12 2.15 3.42
N TYR A 274 -7.37 2.54 3.25
CA TYR A 274 -7.87 3.09 1.99
C TYR A 274 -9.14 3.92 2.20
N VAL A 275 -9.50 4.70 1.20
CA VAL A 275 -10.80 5.39 1.15
C VAL A 275 -11.86 4.39 0.70
N LYS A 276 -12.74 3.97 1.63
CA LYS A 276 -13.85 3.05 1.35
C LYS A 276 -14.89 3.72 0.46
N ASN A 277 -15.28 4.94 0.85
CA ASN A 277 -16.23 5.76 0.11
C ASN A 277 -15.93 7.24 0.32
N SER A 278 -16.13 8.05 -0.70
CA SER A 278 -16.12 9.50 -0.59
C SER A 278 -16.93 10.13 -1.69
N GLU A 279 -17.80 11.06 -1.30
CA GLU A 279 -18.63 11.84 -2.21
C GLU A 279 -18.52 13.32 -1.86
N VAL A 280 -18.30 14.16 -2.88
CA VAL A 280 -18.16 15.61 -2.69
C VAL A 280 -19.45 16.18 -2.09
N GLY A 281 -19.31 16.85 -0.96
CA GLY A 281 -20.42 17.45 -0.20
C GLY A 281 -21.15 16.49 0.75
N LYS A 282 -20.78 15.21 0.84
CA LYS A 282 -21.41 14.25 1.74
C LYS A 282 -20.46 13.65 2.78
N GLY A 283 -19.15 13.72 2.53
CA GLY A 283 -18.14 13.23 3.43
C GLY A 283 -17.26 12.10 2.89
N THR A 284 -16.45 11.54 3.78
CA THR A 284 -15.49 10.48 3.47
C THR A 284 -15.51 9.39 4.53
N THR A 285 -15.35 8.14 4.11
CA THR A 285 -15.10 7.00 4.99
C THR A 285 -13.75 6.38 4.66
N PHE A 286 -12.85 6.40 5.63
CA PHE A 286 -11.60 5.65 5.61
C PHE A 286 -11.81 4.28 6.29
N ARG A 287 -11.12 3.27 5.75
CA ARG A 287 -11.14 1.93 6.33
C ARG A 287 -9.74 1.36 6.38
#